data_5afbb1b79c4fab6899ae9d63ad42c316
#
_entry.id   5afbb1b79c4fab6899ae9d63ad42c316
#
_cell.length_a   1.000
_cell.length_b   1.000
_cell.length_c   1.000
_cell.angle_alpha   90.00
_cell.angle_beta   90.00
_cell.angle_gamma   90.00
#
_symmetry.space_group_name_H-M   'P 1'
#
loop_
_entity.id
_entity.type
_entity.pdbx_description
1 polymer ?
#
loop_
_entity_poly.entity_id
_entity_poly.type
_entity_poly.pdbx_seq_one_letter_code
_entity_poly.pdbx_strand_id
1 'polypeptide(L)'
;MQKYTIYTENKNLDKIEAILNNGIVIEGYTIINTQGYWQGLKENALKIEILLEPCDKFNYTNIIKTICKRIKRVNKQEAVLFTVEKIEACLI
;
A
#
# COMPACT_ATOMS: atom_id res chain seq x y z
N MET A 1 7.68 -6.94 13.75
CA MET A 1 6.62 -6.53 12.81
C MET A 1 7.20 -5.72 11.67
N GLN A 2 6.61 -5.82 10.50
CA GLN A 2 7.01 -5.05 9.34
C GLN A 2 5.87 -4.09 8.95
N LYS A 3 6.26 -2.88 8.58
CA LYS A 3 5.33 -1.89 8.03
C LYS A 3 5.63 -1.70 6.56
N TYR A 4 4.65 -2.04 5.73
CA TYR A 4 4.67 -1.75 4.30
C TYR A 4 3.92 -0.46 4.05
N THR A 5 4.50 0.42 3.28
CA THR A 5 3.86 1.68 2.90
C THR A 5 3.80 1.75 1.39
N ILE A 6 2.60 1.94 0.86
CA ILE A 6 2.37 2.09 -0.59
C ILE A 6 2.06 3.55 -0.86
N TYR A 7 2.72 4.12 -1.86
CA TYR A 7 2.49 5.48 -2.32
C TYR A 7 1.89 5.43 -3.72
N THR A 8 0.70 5.98 -3.87
CA THR A 8 -0.01 5.97 -5.14
C THR A 8 -0.80 7.26 -5.33
N GLU A 9 -1.20 7.53 -6.56
CA GLU A 9 -2.10 8.65 -6.84
C GLU A 9 -3.47 8.42 -6.20
N ASN A 10 -4.12 9.51 -5.80
CA ASN A 10 -5.49 9.46 -5.28
C ASN A 10 -6.48 9.39 -6.43
N LYS A 11 -6.58 8.20 -7.03
CA LYS A 11 -7.52 7.88 -8.10
C LYS A 11 -8.19 6.56 -7.77
N ASN A 12 -9.44 6.41 -8.13
CA ASN A 12 -10.16 5.13 -8.01
C ASN A 12 -10.06 4.54 -6.60
N LEU A 13 -10.27 5.38 -5.58
CA LEU A 13 -10.15 4.96 -4.17
C LEU A 13 -10.99 3.72 -3.87
N ASP A 14 -12.21 3.67 -4.36
CA ASP A 14 -13.11 2.54 -4.18
C ASP A 14 -12.54 1.24 -4.77
N LYS A 15 -11.89 1.32 -5.92
CA LYS A 15 -11.22 0.16 -6.53
C LYS A 15 -9.97 -0.25 -5.75
N ILE A 16 -9.22 0.72 -5.25
CA ILE A 16 -8.07 0.45 -4.39
C ILE A 16 -8.52 -0.25 -3.11
N GLU A 17 -9.57 0.24 -2.48
CA GLU A 17 -10.15 -0.41 -1.30
C GLU A 17 -10.60 -1.84 -1.59
N ALA A 18 -11.21 -2.07 -2.75
CA ALA A 18 -11.61 -3.40 -3.17
C ALA A 18 -10.40 -4.33 -3.34
N ILE A 19 -9.30 -3.84 -3.90
CA ILE A 19 -8.07 -4.61 -4.04
C ILE A 19 -7.52 -5.00 -2.66
N LEU A 20 -7.48 -4.05 -1.73
CA LEU A 20 -6.97 -4.28 -0.39
C LEU A 20 -7.86 -5.23 0.41
N ASN A 21 -9.18 -5.11 0.27
CA ASN A 21 -10.15 -5.93 1.01
C ASN A 21 -10.33 -7.32 0.42
N ASN A 22 -9.97 -7.53 -0.83
CA ASN A 22 -10.07 -8.83 -1.48
C ASN A 22 -8.93 -9.77 -1.08
N GLY A 23 -7.92 -9.25 -0.42
CA GLY A 23 -6.81 -10.05 0.07
C GLY A 23 -7.15 -10.62 1.44
N ILE A 24 -7.29 -11.92 1.51
CA ILE A 24 -7.57 -12.64 2.75
C ILE A 24 -6.43 -12.46 3.77
N VAL A 25 -5.27 -12.04 3.31
CA VAL A 25 -4.03 -12.03 4.10
C VAL A 25 -3.84 -10.73 4.86
N ILE A 26 -4.42 -9.63 4.38
CA ILE A 26 -4.30 -8.32 5.02
C ILE A 26 -5.51 -8.11 5.92
N GLU A 27 -5.27 -8.11 7.24
CA GLU A 27 -6.34 -7.93 8.22
C GLU A 27 -6.70 -6.46 8.43
N GLY A 28 -5.72 -5.57 8.25
CA GLY A 28 -5.97 -4.15 8.45
C GLY A 28 -5.00 -3.27 7.67
N TYR A 29 -5.45 -2.08 7.37
CA TYR A 29 -4.64 -1.07 6.70
C TYR A 29 -5.17 0.32 7.04
N THR A 30 -4.33 1.31 6.84
CA THR A 30 -4.69 2.71 7.02
C THR A 30 -4.42 3.47 5.74
N ILE A 31 -5.39 4.26 5.28
CA ILE A 31 -5.22 5.12 4.10
C ILE A 31 -5.15 6.56 4.57
N ILE A 32 -4.11 7.26 4.14
CA ILE A 32 -3.87 8.65 4.49
C ILE A 32 -3.86 9.47 3.20
N ASN A 33 -4.71 10.49 3.15
CA ASN A 33 -4.66 11.48 2.07
C ASN A 33 -3.43 12.36 2.27
N THR A 34 -2.66 12.54 1.20
CA THR A 34 -1.44 13.33 1.28
C THR A 34 -1.20 14.08 -0.02
N GLN A 35 -0.18 14.93 -0.03
CA GLN A 35 0.27 15.63 -1.21
C GLN A 35 1.66 15.14 -1.56
N GLY A 36 1.83 14.76 -2.81
CA GLY A 36 3.12 14.39 -3.34
C GLY A 36 3.57 15.37 -4.41
N TYR A 37 4.85 15.35 -4.70
CA TYR A 37 5.41 16.11 -5.80
C TYR A 37 6.20 15.16 -6.67
N TRP A 38 5.91 15.19 -7.96
CA TRP A 38 6.61 14.38 -8.95
C TRP A 38 7.10 15.28 -10.06
N GLN A 39 8.40 15.33 -10.26
CA GLN A 39 9.01 16.21 -11.27
C GLN A 39 8.56 17.67 -11.13
N GLY A 40 8.45 18.15 -9.88
CA GLY A 40 8.04 19.51 -9.59
C GLY A 40 6.53 19.78 -9.65
N LEU A 41 5.73 18.79 -10.03
CA LEU A 41 4.28 18.93 -10.09
C LEU A 41 3.64 18.35 -8.84
N LYS A 42 2.72 19.09 -8.27
CA LYS A 42 1.95 18.68 -7.10
C LYS A 42 0.88 17.68 -7.50
N GLU A 43 0.76 16.60 -6.74
CA GLU A 43 -0.24 15.58 -6.95
C GLU A 43 -1.01 15.29 -5.67
N ASN A 44 -2.30 15.02 -5.80
CA ASN A 44 -3.05 14.38 -4.72
C ASN A 44 -2.65 12.91 -4.67
N ALA A 45 -2.23 12.47 -3.51
CA ALA A 45 -1.68 11.12 -3.34
C ALA A 45 -2.31 10.42 -2.15
N LEU A 46 -2.20 9.10 -2.15
CA LEU A 46 -2.55 8.24 -1.03
C LEU A 46 -1.31 7.57 -0.49
N LYS A 47 -1.26 7.47 0.83
CA LYS A 47 -0.28 6.69 1.55
C LYS A 47 -1.04 5.56 2.25
N ILE A 48 -0.73 4.32 1.91
CA ILE A 48 -1.40 3.15 2.46
C ILE A 48 -0.42 2.43 3.36
N GLU A 49 -0.75 2.33 4.64
CA GLU A 49 0.10 1.68 5.64
C GLU A 49 -0.49 0.33 6.02
N ILE A 50 0.33 -0.71 5.94
CA ILE A 50 -0.05 -2.09 6.23
C ILE A 50 0.97 -2.67 7.20
N LEU A 51 0.52 -3.07 8.38
CA LEU A 51 1.36 -3.71 9.38
C LEU A 51 1.18 -5.22 9.32
N LEU A 52 2.29 -5.95 9.15
CA LEU A 52 2.26 -7.40 9.02
C LEU A 52 3.31 -8.04 9.91
N GLU A 53 2.88 -9.09 10.62
CA GLU A 53 3.79 -9.93 11.38
C GLU A 53 4.39 -10.96 10.43
N PRO A 54 5.72 -11.05 10.30
CA PRO A 54 6.34 -12.05 9.42
C PRO A 54 5.90 -13.47 9.82
N CYS A 55 5.58 -14.27 8.82
CA CYS A 55 5.25 -15.66 9.04
C CYS A 55 5.76 -16.53 7.88
N ASP A 56 5.94 -17.81 8.14
CA ASP A 56 6.49 -18.74 7.14
C ASP A 56 5.51 -19.11 6.04
N LYS A 57 4.22 -18.89 6.29
CA LYS A 57 3.15 -19.27 5.33
C LYS A 57 3.04 -18.34 4.15
N PHE A 58 3.44 -17.08 4.30
CA PHE A 58 3.20 -16.05 3.29
C PHE A 58 4.47 -15.25 3.00
N ASN A 59 4.73 -15.03 1.74
CA ASN A 59 5.71 -14.04 1.33
C ASN A 59 4.98 -12.70 1.17
N TYR A 60 4.96 -11.91 2.24
CA TYR A 60 4.23 -10.64 2.25
C TYR A 60 4.77 -9.65 1.23
N THR A 61 6.08 -9.64 0.99
CA THR A 61 6.67 -8.75 -0.03
C THR A 61 6.08 -9.03 -1.41
N ASN A 62 5.91 -10.31 -1.77
CA ASN A 62 5.29 -10.67 -3.05
C ASN A 62 3.81 -10.30 -3.09
N ILE A 63 3.11 -10.44 -1.98
CA ILE A 63 1.70 -10.03 -1.88
C ILE A 63 1.58 -8.52 -2.08
N ILE A 64 2.42 -7.74 -1.42
CA ILE A 64 2.43 -6.28 -1.58
C ILE A 64 2.78 -5.88 -3.01
N LYS A 65 3.76 -6.55 -3.63
CA LYS A 65 4.07 -6.31 -5.05
C LYS A 65 2.87 -6.56 -5.96
N THR A 66 2.11 -7.62 -5.69
CA THR A 66 0.90 -7.94 -6.46
C THR A 66 -0.15 -6.85 -6.29
N ILE A 67 -0.35 -6.38 -5.06
CA ILE A 67 -1.27 -5.27 -4.78
C ILE A 67 -0.84 -4.02 -5.55
N CYS A 68 0.43 -3.68 -5.50
CA CYS A 68 0.97 -2.52 -6.22
C CYS A 68 0.75 -2.64 -7.72
N LYS A 69 0.93 -3.82 -8.30
CA LYS A 69 0.69 -4.06 -9.72
C LYS A 69 -0.78 -3.85 -10.09
N ARG A 70 -1.70 -4.28 -9.23
CA ARG A 70 -3.12 -4.08 -9.45
C ARG A 70 -3.50 -2.60 -9.37
N ILE A 71 -2.99 -1.90 -8.36
CA ILE A 71 -3.23 -0.46 -8.21
C ILE A 71 -2.68 0.30 -9.43
N LYS A 72 -1.46 -0.03 -9.84
CA LYS A 72 -0.82 0.55 -11.00
C LYS A 72 -1.71 0.41 -12.25
N ARG A 73 -2.28 -0.77 -12.45
CA ARG A 73 -3.15 -1.05 -13.60
C ARG A 73 -4.44 -0.24 -13.53
N VAL A 74 -5.09 -0.24 -12.38
CA VAL A 74 -6.37 0.46 -12.17
C VAL A 74 -6.19 1.97 -12.36
N ASN A 75 -5.13 2.53 -11.84
CA ASN A 75 -4.84 3.96 -11.91
C ASN A 75 -4.16 4.37 -13.21
N LYS A 76 -3.74 3.43 -14.04
CA LYS A 76 -2.95 3.68 -15.25
C LYS A 76 -1.71 4.50 -14.95
N GLN A 77 -1.01 4.13 -13.88
CA GLN A 77 0.23 4.76 -13.45
C GLN A 77 1.44 4.08 -14.07
N GLU A 78 2.52 4.84 -14.26
CA GLU A 78 3.79 4.27 -14.72
C GLU A 78 4.46 3.44 -13.62
N ALA A 79 4.30 3.86 -12.37
CA ALA A 79 4.90 3.19 -11.23
C ALA A 79 4.09 3.43 -9.96
N VAL A 80 4.17 2.48 -9.04
CA VAL A 80 3.68 2.59 -7.67
C VAL A 80 4.85 2.22 -6.77
N LEU A 81 5.17 3.11 -5.84
CA LEU A 81 6.25 2.89 -4.90
C LEU A 81 5.74 2.19 -3.64
N PHE A 82 6.49 1.23 -3.15
CA PHE A 82 6.29 0.77 -1.78
C PHE A 82 7.61 0.71 -1.05
N THR A 83 7.54 0.89 0.27
CA THR A 83 8.67 0.75 1.17
C THR A 83 8.31 -0.28 2.23
N VAL A 84 9.32 -0.87 2.85
CA VAL A 84 9.14 -1.78 3.97
C VAL A 84 10.18 -1.44 5.04
N GLU A 85 9.73 -1.42 6.30
CA GLU A 85 10.62 -1.19 7.43
C GLU A 85 10.23 -2.10 8.60
N LYS A 86 11.22 -2.45 9.42
CA LYS A 86 10.97 -3.14 10.68
C LYS A 86 10.55 -2.12 11.72
N ILE A 87 9.49 -2.42 12.44
CA ILE A 87 9.02 -1.56 13.53
C ILE A 87 8.70 -2.39 14.75
N GLU A 88 8.67 -1.74 15.90
CA GLU A 88 8.10 -2.31 17.12
C GLU A 88 6.67 -1.81 17.24
N ALA A 89 5.73 -2.70 17.48
CA ALA A 89 4.33 -2.37 17.67
C ALA A 89 3.72 -3.28 18.73
N CYS A 90 2.80 -2.74 19.49
CA CYS A 90 2.12 -3.46 20.57
C CYS A 90 0.64 -3.07 20.58
N LEU A 91 -0.22 -4.07 20.59
CA LEU A 91 -1.64 -3.88 20.86
C LEU A 91 -1.85 -3.89 22.36
N ILE A 92 -2.46 -2.86 22.88
CA ILE A 92 -2.73 -2.72 24.32
C ILE A 92 -4.20 -3.00 24.60
#